data_ad17149fc1187f5b7cc6583740f44b6c
#
_entry.id   ad17149fc1187f5b7cc6583740f44b6c
#
_cell.length_a   1.000
_cell.length_b   1.000
_cell.length_c   1.000
_cell.angle_alpha   90.00
_cell.angle_beta   90.00
_cell.angle_gamma   90.00
#
_symmetry.space_group_name_H-M   'P 1'
#
loop_
_entity.id
_entity.type
_entity.pdbx_description
1 polymer ?
#
loop_
_entity_poly.entity_id
_entity_poly.type
_entity_poly.pdbx_seq_one_letter_code
_entity_poly.pdbx_strand_id
1 'polypeptide(L)'
;MAEVSLKILKKHNLEHISELRIDPEILLQRFSPGCSMCHCNGTCCAEGVLLDLKDKERILAHADLIKQYLDPQQEHDVQKWFDHNIEYDIDFPSGQCDGTAVRDGGCVFLDSKGLCALQKTALAEGMDKFALKPFYCVAFPLVIDGHMLTTDDPEFTNRSQCCSIVPDGSITVLDVCREEFEYILGAEGLEEIEKVFKEEVASPVESAV
;
A
#
# COMPACT_ATOMS: atom_id res chain seq x y z
N MET A 1 -11.65 30.79 -7.56
CA MET A 1 -11.45 29.39 -7.17
C MET A 1 -11.17 29.43 -5.68
N ALA A 2 -11.96 28.78 -4.86
CA ALA A 2 -11.69 28.67 -3.42
C ALA A 2 -10.40 27.83 -3.27
N GLU A 3 -9.46 28.35 -2.49
CA GLU A 3 -8.23 27.64 -2.13
C GLU A 3 -8.63 26.47 -1.23
N VAL A 4 -8.54 25.25 -1.73
CA VAL A 4 -8.80 24.06 -0.91
C VAL A 4 -7.65 23.94 0.07
N SER A 5 -7.90 24.25 1.34
CA SER A 5 -6.94 24.07 2.41
C SER A 5 -6.79 22.56 2.65
N LEU A 6 -5.65 21.98 2.26
CA LEU A 6 -5.36 20.58 2.52
C LEU A 6 -5.23 20.32 4.03
N LYS A 7 -5.87 19.28 4.51
CA LYS A 7 -5.71 18.84 5.90
C LYS A 7 -4.33 18.21 6.08
N ILE A 8 -3.67 18.50 7.20
CA ILE A 8 -2.34 17.98 7.54
C ILE A 8 -2.49 17.06 8.74
N LEU A 9 -2.02 15.82 8.60
CA LEU A 9 -1.86 14.89 9.73
C LEU A 9 -0.59 15.22 10.49
N LYS A 10 -0.71 15.34 11.82
CA LYS A 10 0.39 15.61 12.73
C LYS A 10 0.99 14.36 13.34
N LYS A 11 0.26 13.26 13.25
CA LYS A 11 0.63 11.98 13.81
C LYS A 11 0.74 10.93 12.70
N HIS A 12 1.95 10.44 12.47
CA HIS A 12 2.23 9.36 11.53
C HIS A 12 3.60 8.73 11.84
N ASN A 13 3.81 7.51 11.34
CA ASN A 13 5.05 6.75 11.52
C ASN A 13 6.12 7.05 10.45
N LEU A 14 5.85 7.95 9.51
CA LEU A 14 6.73 8.27 8.40
C LEU A 14 7.76 9.31 8.84
N GLU A 15 8.87 8.86 9.46
CA GLU A 15 9.89 9.74 10.07
C GLU A 15 10.57 10.68 9.06
N HIS A 16 10.60 10.32 7.78
CA HIS A 16 11.20 11.12 6.70
C HIS A 16 10.28 12.23 6.18
N ILE A 17 8.99 12.20 6.53
CA ILE A 17 7.98 13.17 6.12
C ILE A 17 7.65 14.07 7.32
N SER A 18 7.91 15.37 7.19
CA SER A 18 7.60 16.33 8.25
C SER A 18 6.15 16.77 8.30
N GLU A 19 5.49 16.83 7.13
CA GLU A 19 4.10 17.22 6.96
C GLU A 19 3.42 16.27 5.98
N LEU A 20 2.55 15.41 6.50
CA LEU A 20 1.75 14.50 5.70
C LEU A 20 0.39 15.15 5.41
N ARG A 21 0.16 15.47 4.16
CA ARG A 21 -1.12 16.04 3.70
C ARG A 21 -2.10 14.92 3.40
N ILE A 22 -3.39 15.23 3.49
CA ILE A 22 -4.46 14.32 3.08
C ILE A 22 -5.03 14.82 1.78
N ASP A 23 -5.10 13.92 0.79
CA ASP A 23 -5.86 14.15 -0.43
C ASP A 23 -7.36 14.21 -0.09
N PRO A 24 -8.06 15.31 -0.38
CA PRO A 24 -9.51 15.37 -0.14
C PRO A 24 -10.30 14.27 -0.86
N GLU A 25 -9.80 13.77 -1.98
CA GLU A 25 -10.48 12.71 -2.74
C GLU A 25 -10.56 11.40 -1.95
N ILE A 26 -9.56 11.07 -1.13
CA ILE A 26 -9.59 9.84 -0.32
C ILE A 26 -10.77 9.82 0.67
N LEU A 27 -11.21 10.99 1.12
CA LEU A 27 -12.34 11.13 2.03
C LEU A 27 -13.70 10.86 1.35
N LEU A 28 -13.74 11.06 0.03
CA LEU A 28 -14.94 10.91 -0.80
C LEU A 28 -15.02 9.55 -1.47
N GLN A 29 -13.90 8.89 -1.69
CA GLN A 29 -13.85 7.58 -2.34
C GLN A 29 -14.59 6.52 -1.53
N ARG A 30 -15.23 5.59 -2.24
CA ARG A 30 -16.05 4.53 -1.65
C ARG A 30 -15.77 3.20 -2.33
N PHE A 31 -15.86 2.13 -1.55
CA PHE A 31 -15.80 0.75 -2.04
C PHE A 31 -17.19 0.17 -2.27
N SER A 32 -17.27 -0.81 -3.15
CA SER A 32 -18.47 -1.63 -3.33
C SER A 32 -18.89 -2.31 -2.03
N PRO A 33 -20.19 -2.50 -1.78
CA PRO A 33 -20.66 -3.27 -0.64
C PRO A 33 -20.04 -4.66 -0.60
N GLY A 34 -19.57 -5.08 0.58
CA GLY A 34 -18.94 -6.38 0.77
C GLY A 34 -17.47 -6.46 0.29
N CYS A 35 -16.90 -5.37 -0.20
CA CYS A 35 -15.46 -5.32 -0.47
C CYS A 35 -14.68 -5.54 0.83
N SER A 36 -13.67 -6.39 0.75
CA SER A 36 -12.77 -6.70 1.85
C SER A 36 -11.41 -7.06 1.29
N MET A 37 -10.36 -6.53 1.87
CA MET A 37 -8.98 -6.85 1.49
C MET A 37 -8.64 -8.35 1.62
N CYS A 38 -9.42 -9.09 2.41
CA CYS A 38 -9.28 -10.54 2.55
C CYS A 38 -9.59 -11.35 1.27
N HIS A 39 -10.24 -10.75 0.29
CA HIS A 39 -10.59 -11.39 -0.99
C HIS A 39 -9.58 -11.08 -2.11
N CYS A 40 -8.47 -10.44 -1.79
CA CYS A 40 -7.44 -10.11 -2.77
C CYS A 40 -6.78 -11.37 -3.34
N ASN A 41 -6.79 -11.52 -4.66
CA ASN A 41 -6.12 -12.59 -5.40
C ASN A 41 -4.67 -12.23 -5.77
N GLY A 42 -4.08 -11.21 -5.13
CA GLY A 42 -2.77 -10.71 -5.50
C GLY A 42 -2.73 -10.01 -6.87
N THR A 43 -3.87 -9.52 -7.38
CA THR A 43 -3.95 -8.88 -8.71
C THR A 43 -3.08 -7.61 -8.78
N CYS A 44 -2.94 -6.87 -7.69
CA CYS A 44 -2.00 -5.73 -7.59
C CYS A 44 -0.54 -6.17 -7.75
N CYS A 45 -0.20 -7.41 -7.39
CA CYS A 45 1.14 -7.96 -7.55
C CYS A 45 1.49 -8.30 -9.01
N ALA A 46 0.58 -8.13 -9.97
CA ALA A 46 0.89 -8.35 -11.40
C ALA A 46 1.94 -7.36 -11.93
N GLU A 47 1.95 -6.15 -11.39
CA GLU A 47 2.83 -5.06 -11.84
C GLU A 47 4.13 -4.95 -11.00
N GLY A 48 4.31 -5.77 -9.97
CA GLY A 48 5.39 -5.58 -9.01
C GLY A 48 5.11 -4.42 -8.06
N VAL A 49 6.15 -3.90 -7.43
CA VAL A 49 6.07 -2.73 -6.54
C VAL A 49 7.41 -1.99 -6.49
N LEU A 50 7.37 -0.68 -6.41
CA LEU A 50 8.52 0.12 -5.99
C LEU A 50 8.72 -0.02 -4.47
N LEU A 51 9.96 -0.21 -4.04
CA LEU A 51 10.31 -0.41 -2.64
C LEU A 51 11.55 0.39 -2.26
N ASP A 52 11.58 0.84 -1.02
CA ASP A 52 12.75 1.51 -0.44
C ASP A 52 13.97 0.58 -0.48
N LEU A 53 15.17 1.14 -0.66
CA LEU A 53 16.40 0.34 -0.65
C LEU A 53 16.63 -0.38 0.69
N LYS A 54 16.12 0.15 1.81
CA LYS A 54 16.15 -0.55 3.11
C LYS A 54 15.26 -1.79 3.12
N ASP A 55 14.10 -1.73 2.44
CA ASP A 55 13.23 -2.89 2.27
C ASP A 55 13.91 -3.96 1.41
N LYS A 56 14.56 -3.53 0.32
CA LYS A 56 15.38 -4.42 -0.52
C LYS A 56 16.48 -5.09 0.28
N GLU A 57 17.24 -4.33 1.06
CA GLU A 57 18.30 -4.86 1.92
C GLU A 57 17.74 -5.86 2.94
N ARG A 58 16.60 -5.55 3.56
CA ARG A 58 15.92 -6.45 4.50
C ARG A 58 15.52 -7.77 3.83
N ILE A 59 14.94 -7.73 2.64
CA ILE A 59 14.56 -8.92 1.88
C ILE A 59 15.79 -9.74 1.53
N LEU A 60 16.86 -9.12 1.04
CA LEU A 60 18.11 -9.80 0.69
C LEU A 60 18.78 -10.42 1.92
N ALA A 61 18.74 -9.77 3.08
CA ALA A 61 19.27 -10.33 4.33
C ALA A 61 18.55 -11.62 4.76
N HIS A 62 17.30 -11.82 4.32
CA HIS A 62 16.51 -13.02 4.60
C HIS A 62 16.40 -13.96 3.39
N ALA A 63 17.23 -13.78 2.36
CA ALA A 63 17.10 -14.48 1.09
C ALA A 63 17.10 -16.01 1.24
N ASP A 64 18.01 -16.57 2.04
CA ASP A 64 18.10 -18.02 2.23
C ASP A 64 16.88 -18.59 2.95
N LEU A 65 16.25 -17.80 3.80
CA LEU A 65 14.99 -18.15 4.46
C LEU A 65 13.83 -18.10 3.46
N ILE A 66 13.71 -17.00 2.72
CA ILE A 66 12.65 -16.80 1.71
C ILE A 66 12.67 -17.92 0.67
N LYS A 67 13.86 -18.34 0.19
CA LYS A 67 13.99 -19.43 -0.79
C LYS A 67 13.36 -20.75 -0.33
N GLN A 68 13.24 -21.00 0.97
CA GLN A 68 12.63 -22.23 1.49
C GLN A 68 11.11 -22.24 1.29
N TYR A 69 10.51 -21.07 1.07
CA TYR A 69 9.06 -20.87 0.92
C TYR A 69 8.65 -20.49 -0.51
N LEU A 70 9.61 -20.37 -1.42
CA LEU A 70 9.31 -20.20 -2.85
C LEU A 70 8.84 -21.53 -3.45
N ASP A 71 7.87 -21.45 -4.37
CA ASP A 71 7.52 -22.59 -5.19
C ASP A 71 8.67 -22.91 -6.17
N PRO A 72 8.80 -24.18 -6.61
CA PRO A 72 9.90 -24.58 -7.51
C PRO A 72 9.97 -23.80 -8.84
N GLN A 73 8.85 -23.20 -9.27
CA GLN A 73 8.76 -22.41 -10.50
C GLN A 73 9.11 -20.93 -10.29
N GLN A 74 9.14 -20.45 -9.06
CA GLN A 74 9.50 -19.07 -8.77
C GLN A 74 11.02 -18.85 -8.95
N GLU A 75 11.42 -17.59 -9.09
CA GLU A 75 12.83 -17.24 -9.29
C GLU A 75 13.65 -17.43 -8.00
N HIS A 76 14.59 -18.33 -8.00
CA HIS A 76 15.49 -18.64 -6.86
C HIS A 76 16.82 -17.87 -6.90
N ASP A 77 17.13 -17.23 -8.05
CA ASP A 77 18.31 -16.38 -8.17
C ASP A 77 17.99 -14.99 -7.62
N VAL A 78 18.55 -14.65 -6.46
CA VAL A 78 18.33 -13.38 -5.76
C VAL A 78 18.73 -12.17 -6.60
N GLN A 79 19.65 -12.33 -7.55
CA GLN A 79 20.07 -11.26 -8.45
C GLN A 79 18.94 -10.89 -9.46
N LYS A 80 17.89 -11.66 -9.53
CA LYS A 80 16.75 -11.44 -10.43
C LYS A 80 15.47 -11.10 -9.70
N TRP A 81 15.54 -10.84 -8.39
CA TRP A 81 14.37 -10.46 -7.59
C TRP A 81 13.97 -9.00 -7.75
N PHE A 82 14.89 -8.17 -8.25
CA PHE A 82 14.71 -6.73 -8.40
C PHE A 82 15.12 -6.27 -9.81
N ASP A 83 14.63 -5.12 -10.21
CA ASP A 83 14.88 -4.56 -11.54
C ASP A 83 16.28 -3.97 -11.68
N HIS A 84 16.93 -3.64 -10.56
CA HIS A 84 18.22 -2.94 -10.51
C HIS A 84 18.19 -1.56 -11.21
N ASN A 85 17.03 -0.91 -11.19
CA ASN A 85 16.82 0.43 -11.69
C ASN A 85 16.53 1.38 -10.52
N ILE A 86 17.60 1.97 -9.96
CA ILE A 86 17.47 2.87 -8.82
C ILE A 86 16.93 4.22 -9.27
N GLU A 87 15.82 4.62 -8.69
CA GLU A 87 15.17 5.91 -8.88
C GLU A 87 15.22 6.75 -7.61
N TYR A 88 15.16 8.09 -7.77
CA TYR A 88 15.11 9.02 -6.64
C TYR A 88 13.67 9.45 -6.40
N ASP A 89 13.20 9.21 -5.18
CA ASP A 89 11.85 9.56 -4.77
C ASP A 89 11.83 9.96 -3.29
N ILE A 90 11.29 11.14 -3.02
CA ILE A 90 11.24 11.74 -1.68
C ILE A 90 10.26 11.04 -0.73
N ASP A 91 9.33 10.27 -1.26
CA ASP A 91 8.32 9.55 -0.49
C ASP A 91 8.86 8.23 0.09
N PHE A 92 10.09 7.86 -0.28
CA PHE A 92 10.78 6.72 0.33
C PHE A 92 11.76 7.16 1.44
N PRO A 93 11.85 6.40 2.56
CA PRO A 93 12.71 6.76 3.70
C PRO A 93 14.20 6.93 3.37
N SER A 94 14.73 6.24 2.36
CA SER A 94 16.09 6.41 1.89
C SER A 94 16.24 7.50 0.82
N GLY A 95 15.13 8.06 0.33
CA GLY A 95 15.09 8.93 -0.84
C GLY A 95 15.35 8.20 -2.16
N GLN A 96 15.34 6.87 -2.16
CA GLN A 96 15.62 6.03 -3.31
C GLN A 96 14.74 4.78 -3.30
N CYS A 97 14.37 4.31 -4.48
CA CYS A 97 13.61 3.09 -4.65
C CYS A 97 14.17 2.21 -5.78
N ASP A 98 13.76 0.95 -5.79
CA ASP A 98 13.97 -0.03 -6.86
C ASP A 98 12.67 -0.80 -7.07
N GLY A 99 12.50 -1.47 -8.21
CA GLY A 99 11.36 -2.30 -8.51
C GLY A 99 11.54 -3.76 -8.07
N THR A 100 10.48 -4.41 -7.60
CA THR A 100 10.45 -5.89 -7.59
C THR A 100 10.28 -6.39 -9.01
N ALA A 101 11.08 -7.36 -9.43
CA ALA A 101 10.99 -7.91 -10.78
C ALA A 101 9.64 -8.59 -11.05
N VAL A 102 9.12 -8.39 -12.25
CA VAL A 102 7.90 -9.03 -12.75
C VAL A 102 8.28 -10.17 -13.68
N ARG A 103 7.70 -11.35 -13.49
CA ARG A 103 7.91 -12.54 -14.30
C ARG A 103 6.60 -13.29 -14.48
N ASP A 104 6.36 -13.76 -15.69
CA ASP A 104 5.16 -14.54 -16.04
C ASP A 104 3.83 -13.85 -15.66
N GLY A 105 3.83 -12.50 -15.71
CA GLY A 105 2.65 -11.69 -15.40
C GLY A 105 2.39 -11.46 -13.90
N GLY A 106 3.42 -11.60 -13.07
CA GLY A 106 3.32 -11.28 -11.65
C GLY A 106 4.66 -10.97 -10.99
N CYS A 107 4.59 -10.35 -9.83
CA CYS A 107 5.76 -10.12 -8.97
C CYS A 107 6.49 -11.45 -8.71
N VAL A 108 7.81 -11.42 -8.76
CA VAL A 108 8.68 -12.59 -8.53
C VAL A 108 8.38 -13.35 -7.23
N PHE A 109 7.83 -12.66 -6.23
CA PHE A 109 7.43 -13.25 -4.95
C PHE A 109 6.00 -13.79 -4.93
N LEU A 110 5.21 -13.63 -6.01
CA LEU A 110 3.85 -14.16 -6.10
C LEU A 110 3.89 -15.64 -6.51
N ASP A 111 3.29 -16.52 -5.71
CA ASP A 111 3.21 -17.94 -6.05
C ASP A 111 2.03 -18.25 -6.99
N SER A 112 1.96 -19.49 -7.46
CA SER A 112 0.91 -19.97 -8.38
C SER A 112 -0.51 -19.93 -7.81
N LYS A 113 -0.65 -19.69 -6.49
CA LYS A 113 -1.94 -19.55 -5.79
C LYS A 113 -2.31 -18.10 -5.51
N GLY A 114 -1.50 -17.14 -5.97
CA GLY A 114 -1.69 -15.71 -5.69
C GLY A 114 -1.25 -15.29 -4.28
N LEU A 115 -0.39 -16.06 -3.61
CA LEU A 115 0.11 -15.75 -2.27
C LEU A 115 1.55 -15.21 -2.34
N CYS A 116 1.83 -14.20 -1.53
CA CYS A 116 3.15 -13.59 -1.44
C CYS A 116 4.12 -14.45 -0.63
N ALA A 117 5.24 -14.87 -1.23
CA ALA A 117 6.27 -15.67 -0.56
C ALA A 117 6.89 -14.94 0.64
N LEU A 118 7.03 -13.60 0.57
CA LEU A 118 7.54 -12.80 1.70
C LEU A 118 6.61 -12.92 2.92
N GLN A 119 5.30 -12.85 2.71
CA GLN A 119 4.32 -13.01 3.77
C GLN A 119 4.25 -14.46 4.28
N LYS A 120 4.30 -15.45 3.38
CA LYS A 120 4.37 -16.88 3.75
C LYS A 120 5.57 -17.15 4.65
N THR A 121 6.74 -16.62 4.29
CA THR A 121 7.97 -16.76 5.07
C THR A 121 7.80 -16.16 6.46
N ALA A 122 7.36 -14.90 6.54
CA ALA A 122 7.19 -14.21 7.82
C ALA A 122 6.27 -14.99 8.77
N LEU A 123 5.10 -15.41 8.27
CA LEU A 123 4.14 -16.18 9.06
C LEU A 123 4.67 -17.55 9.52
N ALA A 124 5.37 -18.27 8.64
CA ALA A 124 5.90 -19.59 8.96
C ALA A 124 7.01 -19.52 10.02
N GLU A 125 7.77 -18.42 10.04
CA GLU A 125 8.85 -18.18 11.00
C GLU A 125 8.37 -17.47 12.28
N GLY A 126 7.06 -17.26 12.44
CA GLY A 126 6.49 -16.60 13.63
C GLY A 126 6.81 -15.12 13.73
N MET A 127 7.15 -14.48 12.63
CA MET A 127 7.30 -13.03 12.52
C MET A 127 5.95 -12.35 12.33
N ASP A 128 5.92 -11.03 12.47
CA ASP A 128 4.78 -10.25 12.02
C ASP A 128 4.53 -10.49 10.52
N LYS A 129 3.26 -10.59 10.12
CA LYS A 129 2.87 -10.92 8.73
C LYS A 129 3.42 -9.94 7.68
N PHE A 130 3.77 -8.72 8.09
CA PHE A 130 4.31 -7.66 7.25
C PHE A 130 5.83 -7.51 7.35
N ALA A 131 6.49 -8.25 8.24
CA ALA A 131 7.90 -8.07 8.56
C ALA A 131 8.85 -8.08 7.35
N LEU A 132 8.54 -8.83 6.31
CA LEU A 132 9.35 -8.94 5.09
C LEU A 132 8.73 -8.23 3.88
N LYS A 133 7.47 -7.76 3.96
CA LYS A 133 6.82 -7.08 2.84
C LYS A 133 7.35 -5.65 2.66
N PRO A 134 7.52 -5.18 1.43
CA PRO A 134 7.75 -3.77 1.16
C PRO A 134 6.61 -2.90 1.70
N PHE A 135 6.93 -1.65 2.05
CA PHE A 135 5.96 -0.70 2.60
C PHE A 135 4.68 -0.60 1.75
N TYR A 136 4.81 -0.32 0.45
CA TYR A 136 3.63 -0.18 -0.43
C TYR A 136 2.89 -1.50 -0.71
N CYS A 137 3.52 -2.66 -0.53
CA CYS A 137 2.79 -3.93 -0.54
C CYS A 137 1.87 -4.12 0.67
N VAL A 138 2.15 -3.42 1.77
CA VAL A 138 1.29 -3.42 2.97
C VAL A 138 0.27 -2.30 2.87
N ALA A 139 0.70 -1.11 2.48
CA ALA A 139 -0.13 0.09 2.45
C ALA A 139 -1.22 0.07 1.35
N PHE A 140 -1.02 -0.69 0.26
CA PHE A 140 -1.97 -0.71 -0.87
C PHE A 140 -3.42 -0.97 -0.42
N PRO A 141 -4.40 -0.23 -0.90
CA PRO A 141 -4.37 0.74 -2.01
C PRO A 141 -3.97 2.18 -1.62
N LEU A 142 -3.49 2.39 -0.41
CA LEU A 142 -3.01 3.70 0.03
C LEU A 142 -1.57 3.91 -0.44
N VAL A 143 -1.28 5.11 -0.92
CA VAL A 143 0.06 5.53 -1.34
C VAL A 143 0.39 6.91 -0.76
N ILE A 144 1.66 7.21 -0.71
CA ILE A 144 2.18 8.55 -0.46
C ILE A 144 2.69 9.07 -1.80
N ASP A 145 2.20 10.22 -2.23
CA ASP A 145 2.62 10.91 -3.44
C ASP A 145 2.92 12.38 -3.13
N GLY A 146 4.16 12.77 -3.24
CA GLY A 146 4.63 14.11 -2.92
C GLY A 146 4.28 14.52 -1.48
N HIS A 147 4.48 13.65 -0.50
CA HIS A 147 4.07 13.82 0.90
C HIS A 147 2.54 13.96 1.10
N MET A 148 1.74 13.44 0.20
CA MET A 148 0.29 13.42 0.32
C MET A 148 -0.21 11.97 0.41
N LEU A 149 -1.00 11.68 1.43
CA LEU A 149 -1.67 10.40 1.59
C LEU A 149 -2.89 10.37 0.68
N THR A 150 -2.87 9.48 -0.29
CA THR A 150 -3.93 9.28 -1.28
C THR A 150 -4.14 7.80 -1.57
N THR A 151 -4.95 7.46 -2.55
CA THR A 151 -5.07 6.11 -3.10
C THR A 151 -4.29 6.01 -4.40
N ASP A 152 -3.84 4.81 -4.72
CA ASP A 152 -3.15 4.50 -5.97
C ASP A 152 -4.03 4.80 -7.19
N ASP A 153 -3.44 4.86 -8.35
CA ASP A 153 -4.10 5.18 -9.61
C ASP A 153 -5.32 4.28 -9.88
N PRO A 154 -6.36 4.80 -10.57
CA PRO A 154 -7.58 4.04 -10.87
C PRO A 154 -7.35 2.73 -11.61
N GLU A 155 -6.29 2.62 -12.39
CA GLU A 155 -5.93 1.37 -13.06
C GLU A 155 -5.55 0.25 -12.08
N PHE A 156 -5.08 0.60 -10.87
CA PHE A 156 -4.76 -0.34 -9.80
C PHE A 156 -5.89 -0.48 -8.78
N THR A 157 -6.67 0.56 -8.56
CA THR A 157 -7.71 0.61 -7.51
C THR A 157 -9.12 0.36 -8.02
N ASN A 158 -9.34 0.27 -9.34
CA ASN A 158 -10.65 0.01 -9.95
C ASN A 158 -10.68 -1.32 -10.71
N ARG A 159 -10.21 -2.39 -10.07
CA ARG A 159 -10.22 -3.73 -10.65
C ARG A 159 -11.33 -4.58 -10.03
N SER A 160 -12.18 -5.20 -10.86
CA SER A 160 -13.31 -6.03 -10.40
C SER A 160 -12.92 -7.20 -9.49
N GLN A 161 -11.65 -7.57 -9.45
CA GLN A 161 -11.11 -8.71 -8.70
C GLN A 161 -10.24 -8.29 -7.51
N CYS A 162 -10.02 -7.01 -7.32
CA CYS A 162 -9.21 -6.41 -6.28
C CYS A 162 -9.89 -5.14 -5.80
N CYS A 163 -9.28 -4.35 -4.94
CA CYS A 163 -9.80 -3.07 -4.47
C CYS A 163 -10.67 -2.35 -5.50
N SER A 164 -11.97 -2.36 -5.33
CA SER A 164 -12.89 -1.70 -6.25
C SER A 164 -13.40 -0.42 -5.64
N ILE A 165 -12.65 0.66 -5.85
CA ILE A 165 -13.14 2.01 -5.58
C ILE A 165 -14.13 2.35 -6.70
N VAL A 166 -15.37 2.63 -6.34
CA VAL A 166 -16.46 2.88 -7.29
C VAL A 166 -17.22 4.13 -6.92
N PRO A 167 -17.76 4.90 -7.90
CA PRO A 167 -18.47 6.14 -7.63
C PRO A 167 -19.67 5.98 -6.69
N ASP A 168 -20.41 4.87 -6.83
CA ASP A 168 -21.64 4.60 -6.07
C ASP A 168 -21.41 3.65 -4.87
N GLY A 169 -20.19 3.56 -4.39
CA GLY A 169 -19.83 2.75 -3.23
C GLY A 169 -20.47 3.26 -1.94
N SER A 170 -20.61 2.39 -0.96
CA SER A 170 -21.24 2.73 0.33
C SER A 170 -20.28 2.62 1.53
N ILE A 171 -19.09 2.02 1.34
CA ILE A 171 -18.12 1.79 2.40
C ILE A 171 -16.94 2.73 2.18
N THR A 172 -16.53 3.44 3.22
CA THR A 172 -15.42 4.39 3.11
C THR A 172 -14.08 3.67 2.91
N VAL A 173 -13.10 4.37 2.34
CA VAL A 173 -11.72 3.86 2.26
C VAL A 173 -11.19 3.54 3.67
N LEU A 174 -11.52 4.37 4.66
CA LEU A 174 -11.13 4.14 6.06
C LEU A 174 -11.69 2.81 6.63
N ASP A 175 -12.97 2.49 6.33
CA ASP A 175 -13.58 1.26 6.84
C ASP A 175 -12.96 0.00 6.23
N VAL A 176 -12.55 0.05 4.96
CA VAL A 176 -11.94 -1.08 4.24
C VAL A 176 -10.46 -1.20 4.55
N CYS A 177 -9.73 -0.08 4.61
CA CYS A 177 -8.28 -0.03 4.71
C CYS A 177 -7.78 0.39 6.10
N ARG A 178 -8.55 0.07 7.14
CA ARG A 178 -8.23 0.47 8.53
C ARG A 178 -6.86 -0.04 8.99
N GLU A 179 -6.51 -1.26 8.65
CA GLU A 179 -5.22 -1.87 9.00
C GLU A 179 -4.06 -1.20 8.27
N GLU A 180 -4.26 -0.85 7.02
CA GLU A 180 -3.31 -0.12 6.18
C GLU A 180 -3.08 1.30 6.72
N PHE A 181 -4.15 2.00 7.10
CA PHE A 181 -4.04 3.31 7.78
C PHE A 181 -3.27 3.20 9.10
N GLU A 182 -3.56 2.20 9.92
CA GLU A 182 -2.84 1.99 11.18
C GLU A 182 -1.36 1.67 10.93
N TYR A 183 -1.04 0.89 9.91
CA TYR A 183 0.33 0.60 9.51
C TYR A 183 1.11 1.86 9.12
N ILE A 184 0.51 2.74 8.30
CA ILE A 184 1.13 3.99 7.83
C ILE A 184 1.25 5.01 8.95
N LEU A 185 0.18 5.19 9.72
CA LEU A 185 0.01 6.33 10.63
C LEU A 185 0.31 5.98 12.09
N GLY A 186 0.25 4.71 12.45
CA GLY A 186 0.22 4.27 13.85
C GLY A 186 -1.13 4.57 14.53
N ALA A 187 -1.28 4.14 15.77
CA ALA A 187 -2.54 4.25 16.50
C ALA A 187 -3.01 5.72 16.68
N GLU A 188 -2.09 6.63 17.04
CA GLU A 188 -2.43 8.05 17.22
C GLU A 188 -2.83 8.73 15.90
N GLY A 189 -2.16 8.40 14.80
CA GLY A 189 -2.49 8.94 13.48
C GLY A 189 -3.80 8.37 12.94
N LEU A 190 -4.10 7.10 13.24
CA LEU A 190 -5.39 6.49 12.92
C LEU A 190 -6.54 7.23 13.64
N GLU A 191 -6.39 7.56 14.93
CA GLU A 191 -7.38 8.36 15.64
C GLU A 191 -7.55 9.77 15.05
N GLU A 192 -6.48 10.37 14.54
CA GLU A 192 -6.53 11.69 13.91
C GLU A 192 -7.28 11.62 12.58
N ILE A 193 -6.98 10.66 11.70
CA ILE A 193 -7.66 10.55 10.41
C ILE A 193 -9.13 10.13 10.56
N GLU A 194 -9.48 9.32 11.56
CA GLU A 194 -10.88 9.01 11.86
C GLU A 194 -11.71 10.26 12.17
N LYS A 195 -11.13 11.24 12.85
CA LYS A 195 -11.81 12.52 13.11
C LYS A 195 -12.01 13.29 11.80
N VAL A 196 -11.00 13.29 10.93
CA VAL A 196 -11.09 13.94 9.61
C VAL A 196 -12.23 13.34 8.78
N PHE A 197 -12.33 12.01 8.71
CA PHE A 197 -13.43 11.35 8.00
C PHE A 197 -14.80 11.66 8.60
N LYS A 198 -14.92 11.70 9.93
CA LYS A 198 -16.19 12.05 10.61
C LYS A 198 -16.61 13.49 10.34
N GLU A 199 -15.68 14.42 10.32
CA GLU A 199 -15.96 15.84 10.03
C GLU A 199 -16.43 16.01 8.59
N GLU A 200 -15.84 15.31 7.62
CA GLU A 200 -16.22 15.38 6.21
C GLU A 200 -17.62 14.81 5.97
N VAL A 201 -17.94 13.66 6.59
CA VAL A 201 -19.27 13.05 6.51
C VAL A 201 -20.33 13.91 7.17
N ALA A 202 -19.98 14.67 8.23
CA ALA A 202 -20.91 15.56 8.92
C ALA A 202 -21.15 16.90 8.21
N SER A 203 -20.27 17.29 7.28
CA SER A 203 -20.40 18.50 6.48
C SER A 203 -21.29 18.20 5.26
N PRO A 204 -22.56 18.66 5.19
CA PRO A 204 -23.34 18.48 3.98
C PRO A 204 -22.63 19.22 2.85
N VAL A 205 -22.34 18.52 1.77
CA VAL A 205 -21.93 19.15 0.50
C VAL A 205 -23.01 20.18 0.16
N GLU A 206 -22.72 21.47 0.34
CA GLU A 206 -23.53 22.53 -0.27
C GLU A 206 -23.43 22.32 -1.77
N SER A 207 -24.44 21.65 -2.30
CA SER A 207 -24.61 21.47 -3.73
C SER A 207 -24.59 22.85 -4.36
N ALA A 208 -23.54 23.19 -5.06
CA ALA A 208 -23.47 24.33 -5.92
C ALA A 208 -24.55 24.10 -7.04
N VAL A 209 -25.65 24.78 -6.92
CA VAL A 209 -26.69 24.94 -7.95
C VAL A 209 -26.18 25.90 -9.01
#